data_a114b20d505fd5c57076834a9c4fc4ea
#
_entry.id   a114b20d505fd5c57076834a9c4fc4ea
#
_cell.length_a   1.000
_cell.length_b   1.000
_cell.length_c   1.000
_cell.angle_alpha   90.00
_cell.angle_beta   90.00
_cell.angle_gamma   90.00
#
_symmetry.space_group_name_H-M   'P 1'
#
loop_
_entity.id
_entity.type
_entity.pdbx_description
1 polymer ?
#
loop_
_entity_poly.entity_id
_entity_poly.type
_entity_poly.pdbx_seq_one_letter_code
_entity_poly.pdbx_strand_id
1 'polypeptide(L)'
;MKEIRAIVRPSRLNRLRDALRAIPNFPGVTIFRAEGFTAPAAVDKRSVREELTDFSPKLMVSVLAQAEMVETIRQAITQACQTGQIGDGLV
;
A
#
# COMPACT_ATOMS: atom_id res chain seq x y z
N MET A 1 -18.03 -7.71 -8.51
CA MET A 1 -17.05 -6.64 -8.25
C MET A 1 -16.19 -7.00 -7.05
N LYS A 2 -14.92 -6.73 -7.12
CA LYS A 2 -13.97 -7.03 -6.07
C LYS A 2 -13.35 -5.74 -5.54
N GLU A 3 -12.95 -5.76 -4.29
CA GLU A 3 -12.21 -4.65 -3.69
C GLU A 3 -10.76 -5.07 -3.47
N ILE A 4 -9.84 -4.20 -3.89
CA ILE A 4 -8.41 -4.37 -3.65
C ILE A 4 -8.02 -3.30 -2.63
N ARG A 5 -7.47 -3.73 -1.50
CA ARG A 5 -6.97 -2.82 -0.48
C ARG A 5 -5.47 -2.96 -0.35
N ALA A 6 -4.81 -1.84 -0.20
CA ALA A 6 -3.37 -1.83 0.01
C ALA A 6 -3.03 -0.76 1.04
N ILE A 7 -2.01 -1.04 1.85
CA ILE A 7 -1.44 -0.05 2.75
C ILE A 7 -0.06 0.29 2.21
N VAL A 8 0.14 1.56 1.87
CA VAL A 8 1.36 1.99 1.19
C VAL A 8 1.96 3.20 1.90
N ARG A 9 3.25 3.43 1.66
CA ARG A 9 3.92 4.61 2.17
C ARG A 9 3.52 5.83 1.36
N PRO A 10 3.33 7.00 2.01
CA PRO A 10 3.00 8.23 1.28
C PRO A 10 4.03 8.60 0.21
N SER A 11 5.30 8.25 0.42
CA SER A 11 6.36 8.52 -0.56
C SER A 11 6.16 7.79 -1.89
N ARG A 12 5.30 6.77 -1.94
CA ARG A 12 5.01 6.01 -3.15
C ARG A 12 3.79 6.48 -3.91
N LEU A 13 3.10 7.50 -3.40
CA LEU A 13 1.83 7.93 -3.98
C LEU A 13 1.95 8.32 -5.46
N ASN A 14 2.98 9.06 -5.84
CA ASN A 14 3.14 9.49 -7.22
C ASN A 14 3.38 8.31 -8.16
N ARG A 15 4.23 7.36 -7.75
CA ARG A 15 4.47 6.14 -8.53
C ARG A 15 3.21 5.32 -8.67
N LEU A 16 2.47 5.18 -7.57
CA LEU A 16 1.21 4.44 -7.56
C LEU A 16 0.21 5.08 -8.53
N ARG A 17 0.03 6.38 -8.43
CA ARG A 17 -0.89 7.11 -9.31
C ARG A 17 -0.54 6.91 -10.77
N ASP A 18 0.74 7.05 -11.12
CA ASP A 18 1.18 6.91 -12.50
C ASP A 18 0.97 5.48 -13.02
N ALA A 19 1.27 4.49 -12.18
CA ALA A 19 1.08 3.08 -12.53
C ALA A 19 -0.39 2.75 -12.76
N LEU A 20 -1.28 3.25 -11.91
CA LEU A 20 -2.71 2.98 -12.03
C LEU A 20 -3.32 3.70 -13.25
N ARG A 21 -2.90 4.93 -13.51
CA ARG A 21 -3.39 5.69 -14.67
C ARG A 21 -2.97 5.05 -15.99
N ALA A 22 -1.90 4.28 -16.01
CA ALA A 22 -1.44 3.58 -17.20
C ALA A 22 -2.31 2.37 -17.55
N ILE A 23 -3.16 1.90 -16.64
CA ILE A 23 -4.03 0.75 -16.89
C ILE A 23 -5.22 1.20 -17.72
N PRO A 24 -5.47 0.57 -18.90
CA PRO A 24 -6.66 0.89 -19.71
C PRO A 24 -7.94 0.63 -18.92
N ASN A 25 -8.89 1.55 -19.01
CA ASN A 25 -10.19 1.45 -18.37
C ASN A 25 -10.13 1.33 -16.83
N PHE A 26 -9.12 1.91 -16.22
CA PHE A 26 -8.96 1.89 -14.78
C PHE A 26 -10.17 2.57 -14.12
N PRO A 27 -10.82 1.90 -13.15
CA PRO A 27 -12.08 2.41 -12.59
C PRO A 27 -11.93 3.56 -11.61
N GLY A 28 -10.73 3.79 -11.09
CA GLY A 28 -10.50 4.83 -10.10
C GLY A 28 -10.01 4.27 -8.78
N VAL A 29 -9.55 5.17 -7.91
CA VAL A 29 -8.97 4.81 -6.63
C VAL A 29 -9.42 5.79 -5.56
N THR A 30 -9.65 5.27 -4.35
CA THR A 30 -9.90 6.08 -3.16
C THR A 30 -8.72 5.93 -2.21
N ILE A 31 -8.24 7.03 -1.70
CA ILE A 31 -7.06 7.05 -0.83
C ILE A 31 -7.44 7.69 0.49
N PHE A 32 -7.16 6.96 1.58
CA PHE A 32 -7.35 7.45 2.95
C PHE A 32 -6.00 7.65 3.60
N ARG A 33 -5.84 8.75 4.29
CA ARG A 33 -4.66 8.95 5.13
C ARG A 33 -4.88 8.26 6.46
N ALA A 34 -3.83 7.56 6.92
CA ALA A 34 -3.88 6.81 8.17
C ALA A 34 -2.53 6.87 8.86
N GLU A 35 -2.50 6.45 10.11
CA GLU A 35 -1.27 6.32 10.86
C GLU A 35 -1.18 4.91 11.40
N GLY A 36 0.02 4.37 11.47
CA GLY A 36 0.21 3.04 11.99
C GLY A 36 1.67 2.70 12.18
N PHE A 37 1.90 1.51 12.72
CA PHE A 37 3.24 0.96 12.83
C PHE A 37 3.22 -0.49 12.38
N THR A 38 4.38 -0.94 11.90
CA THR A 38 4.55 -2.31 11.42
C THR A 38 5.28 -3.11 12.50
N ALA A 39 4.75 -4.29 12.82
CA ALA A 39 5.42 -5.17 13.76
C ALA A 39 6.79 -5.60 13.18
N PRO A 40 7.87 -5.54 13.96
CA PRO A 40 9.18 -5.95 13.49
C PRO A 40 9.25 -7.44 13.22
N ALA A 41 10.00 -7.83 12.20
CA ALA A 41 10.22 -9.23 11.86
C ALA A 41 11.05 -9.96 12.90
N ALA A 42 11.97 -9.26 13.56
CA ALA A 42 12.79 -9.77 14.66
C ALA A 42 12.52 -8.92 15.90
N VAL A 43 12.24 -9.56 17.02
CA VAL A 43 11.94 -8.85 18.25
C VAL A 43 13.23 -8.46 18.95
N ASP A 44 13.65 -7.25 18.73
CA ASP A 44 14.60 -6.56 19.57
C ASP A 44 13.78 -5.63 20.48
N LYS A 45 13.98 -5.68 21.77
CA LYS A 45 13.22 -4.86 22.74
C LYS A 45 13.29 -3.38 22.40
N ARG A 46 14.44 -2.94 21.89
CA ARG A 46 14.64 -1.56 21.50
C ARG A 46 13.77 -1.20 20.29
N SER A 47 13.77 -2.06 19.29
CA SER A 47 12.99 -1.85 18.07
C SER A 47 11.49 -1.86 18.35
N VAL A 48 11.03 -2.79 19.18
CA VAL A 48 9.62 -2.85 19.59
C VAL A 48 9.19 -1.56 20.28
N ARG A 49 10.05 -1.05 21.16
CA ARG A 49 9.77 0.18 21.88
C ARG A 49 9.68 1.37 20.93
N GLU A 50 10.58 1.47 19.97
CA GLU A 50 10.55 2.52 18.96
C GLU A 50 9.30 2.42 18.08
N GLU A 51 8.96 1.22 17.64
CA GLU A 51 7.77 0.98 16.82
C GLU A 51 6.48 1.35 17.56
N LEU A 52 6.39 1.05 18.84
CA LEU A 52 5.19 1.33 19.62
C LEU A 52 4.99 2.82 19.90
N THR A 53 6.07 3.61 19.88
CA THR A 53 5.99 5.04 20.18
C THR A 53 5.98 5.90 18.92
N ASP A 54 6.28 5.33 17.75
CA ASP A 54 6.54 6.08 16.55
C ASP A 54 5.56 5.69 15.44
N PHE A 55 4.37 6.27 15.49
CA PHE A 55 3.37 6.08 14.43
C PHE A 55 3.81 6.79 13.16
N SER A 56 3.89 6.04 12.08
CA SER A 56 4.23 6.57 10.77
C SER A 56 2.99 6.86 9.96
N PRO A 57 2.99 7.93 9.14
CA PRO A 57 1.90 8.12 8.19
C PRO A 57 1.86 6.98 7.17
N LYS A 58 0.64 6.54 6.86
CA LYS A 58 0.36 5.51 5.89
C LYS A 58 -0.79 5.96 5.00
N LEU A 59 -0.89 5.38 3.82
CA LEU A 59 -2.04 5.57 2.95
C LEU A 59 -2.75 4.22 2.80
N MET A 60 -4.05 4.24 2.99
CA MET A 60 -4.88 3.09 2.63
C MET A 60 -5.47 3.37 1.26
N VAL A 61 -5.22 2.47 0.33
CA VAL A 61 -5.68 2.56 -1.04
C VAL A 61 -6.79 1.55 -1.23
N SER A 62 -7.90 1.98 -1.81
CA SER A 62 -9.04 1.10 -2.09
C SER A 62 -9.44 1.25 -3.56
N VAL A 63 -9.51 0.14 -4.26
CA VAL A 63 -9.93 0.08 -5.66
C VAL A 63 -11.05 -0.94 -5.79
N LEU A 64 -12.17 -0.51 -6.33
CA LEU A 64 -13.28 -1.41 -6.68
C LEU A 64 -13.18 -1.72 -8.17
N ALA A 65 -13.05 -2.99 -8.52
CA ALA A 65 -12.84 -3.40 -9.89
C ALA A 65 -13.55 -4.70 -10.22
N GLN A 66 -13.79 -4.92 -11.50
CA GLN A 66 -14.29 -6.20 -11.97
C GLN A 66 -13.23 -7.29 -11.76
N ALA A 67 -13.68 -8.52 -11.60
CA ALA A 67 -12.79 -9.64 -11.25
C ALA A 67 -11.63 -9.79 -12.24
N GLU A 68 -11.87 -9.58 -13.53
CA GLU A 68 -10.85 -9.71 -14.57
C GLU A 68 -9.75 -8.66 -14.51
N MET A 69 -9.96 -7.55 -13.80
CA MET A 69 -8.96 -6.50 -13.64
C MET A 69 -8.14 -6.62 -12.34
N VAL A 70 -8.55 -7.48 -11.43
CA VAL A 70 -7.97 -7.54 -10.09
C VAL A 70 -6.47 -7.82 -10.13
N GLU A 71 -6.06 -8.83 -10.90
CA GLU A 71 -4.65 -9.21 -10.93
C GLU A 71 -3.77 -8.12 -11.56
N THR A 72 -4.24 -7.47 -12.61
CA THR A 72 -3.53 -6.38 -13.25
C THR A 72 -3.32 -5.21 -12.28
N ILE A 73 -4.38 -4.84 -11.55
CA ILE A 73 -4.32 -3.75 -10.58
C ILE A 73 -3.42 -4.13 -9.41
N ARG A 74 -3.55 -5.35 -8.89
CA ARG A 74 -2.73 -5.84 -7.78
C ARG A 74 -1.25 -5.80 -8.12
N GLN A 75 -0.90 -6.26 -9.31
CA GLN A 75 0.49 -6.23 -9.76
C GLN A 75 1.02 -4.81 -9.91
N ALA A 76 0.22 -3.90 -10.43
CA ALA A 76 0.62 -2.50 -10.58
C ALA A 76 0.90 -1.86 -9.22
N ILE A 77 0.03 -2.09 -8.24
CA ILE A 77 0.23 -1.58 -6.88
C ILE A 77 1.50 -2.16 -6.27
N THR A 78 1.68 -3.46 -6.37
CA THR A 78 2.84 -4.15 -5.81
C THR A 78 4.14 -3.62 -6.40
N GLN A 79 4.21 -3.50 -7.73
CA GLN A 79 5.42 -3.01 -8.39
C GLN A 79 5.73 -1.56 -8.06
N ALA A 80 4.70 -0.72 -7.96
CA ALA A 80 4.90 0.69 -7.67
C ALA A 80 5.30 0.97 -6.22
N CYS A 81 4.90 0.10 -5.30
CA CYS A 81 5.00 0.38 -3.86
C CYS A 81 6.01 -0.49 -3.13
N GLN A 82 6.43 -1.62 -3.69
CA GLN A 82 7.39 -2.49 -3.02
C GLN A 82 8.81 -2.02 -3.23
N THR A 83 9.55 -1.88 -2.13
CA THR A 83 10.98 -1.56 -2.15
C THR A 83 11.82 -2.72 -1.62
N GLY A 84 11.17 -3.81 -1.21
CA GLY A 84 11.84 -4.95 -0.58
C GLY A 84 12.06 -4.79 0.91
N GLN A 85 11.54 -3.74 1.53
CA GLN A 85 11.65 -3.48 2.95
C GLN A 85 10.35 -3.83 3.67
N ILE A 86 10.48 -4.21 4.95
CA ILE A 86 9.33 -4.47 5.80
C ILE A 86 8.47 -3.21 5.92
N GLY A 87 7.17 -3.35 5.73
CA GLY A 87 6.23 -2.25 5.84
C GLY A 87 6.08 -1.39 4.60
N ASP A 88 6.62 -1.82 3.46
CA ASP A 88 6.47 -1.08 2.22
C ASP A 88 5.04 -1.05 1.72
N GLY A 89 4.30 -2.11 1.93
CA GLY A 89 2.91 -2.16 1.55
C GLY A 89 2.32 -3.55 1.71
N LEU A 90 1.01 -3.58 1.89
CA LEU A 90 0.19 -4.79 1.94
C LEU A 90 -0.95 -4.65 0.96
N VAL A 91 -1.15 -5.67 0.18
CA VAL A 91 -2.21 -5.67 -0.85
C VAL A 91 -3.25 -6.73 -0.53
#